data_891f945255f5f23e5a7eb4fbd88b82fa
#
_entry.id   891f945255f5f23e5a7eb4fbd88b82fa
#
_cell.length_a   1.000
_cell.length_b   1.000
_cell.length_c   1.000
_cell.angle_alpha   90.00
_cell.angle_beta   90.00
_cell.angle_gamma   90.00
#
_symmetry.space_group_name_H-M   'P 1'
#
loop_
_entity.id
_entity.type
_entity.pdbx_description
1 polymer ?
#
loop_
_entity_poly.entity_id
_entity_poly.type
_entity_poly.pdbx_seq_one_letter_code
_entity_poly.pdbx_strand_id
1 'polypeptide(L)'
;MSKNEIYDVSAELEREFGAEGSATRNKAIEEAWEDYNAQILHDARKNARLSQAQLAERIGANKGYISRVERGLIVPSIATFYKIAAAMGLSVELRPA
;
A
#
# COMPACT_ATOMS: atom_id res chain seq x y z
N MET A 1 3.13 -19.55 -10.50
CA MET A 1 2.16 -18.87 -9.67
C MET A 1 1.28 -17.96 -10.51
N SER A 2 0.03 -18.01 -10.29
CA SER A 2 -0.87 -17.18 -11.06
C SER A 2 -0.99 -15.80 -10.43
N LYS A 3 -1.33 -14.83 -11.24
CA LYS A 3 -1.57 -13.48 -10.75
C LYS A 3 -2.73 -13.42 -9.79
N ASN A 4 -3.65 -14.38 -9.89
CA ASN A 4 -4.83 -14.38 -9.05
C ASN A 4 -4.48 -14.56 -7.58
N GLU A 5 -3.41 -15.27 -7.30
CA GLU A 5 -3.00 -15.47 -5.93
C GLU A 5 -2.63 -14.16 -5.27
N ILE A 6 -2.02 -13.27 -6.03
CA ILE A 6 -1.63 -11.97 -5.49
C ILE A 6 -2.86 -11.13 -5.19
N TYR A 7 -3.87 -11.20 -6.03
CA TYR A 7 -5.06 -10.38 -5.84
C TYR A 7 -5.95 -10.87 -4.72
N ASP A 8 -5.77 -12.11 -4.32
CA ASP A 8 -6.58 -12.65 -3.24
C ASP A 8 -6.16 -12.14 -1.88
N VAL A 9 -5.08 -11.37 -1.82
CA VAL A 9 -4.57 -10.89 -0.54
C VAL A 9 -5.60 -10.09 0.24
N SER A 10 -6.33 -9.20 -0.43
CA SER A 10 -7.31 -8.42 0.31
C SER A 10 -8.45 -9.29 0.82
N ALA A 11 -8.87 -10.28 0.05
CA ALA A 11 -9.90 -11.21 0.50
C ALA A 11 -9.39 -12.04 1.67
N GLU A 12 -8.14 -12.43 1.62
CA GLU A 12 -7.54 -13.18 2.71
C GLU A 12 -7.44 -12.36 3.98
N LEU A 13 -7.09 -11.10 3.84
CA LEU A 13 -7.03 -10.23 5.00
C LEU A 13 -8.40 -10.08 5.63
N GLU A 14 -9.45 -9.98 4.82
CA GLU A 14 -10.80 -9.90 5.36
C GLU A 14 -11.20 -11.16 6.10
N ARG A 15 -10.85 -12.32 5.55
CA ARG A 15 -11.16 -13.58 6.22
C ARG A 15 -10.39 -13.77 7.49
N GLU A 16 -9.10 -13.42 7.44
CA GLU A 16 -8.19 -13.60 8.56
C GLU A 16 -8.61 -12.74 9.73
N PHE A 17 -8.96 -11.52 9.47
CA PHE A 17 -9.23 -10.53 10.51
C PHE A 17 -10.71 -10.26 10.72
N GLY A 18 -11.57 -10.90 9.93
CA GLY A 18 -13.00 -10.69 10.06
C GLY A 18 -13.53 -9.66 9.09
N ALA A 19 -14.54 -10.06 8.32
CA ALA A 19 -15.07 -9.21 7.27
C ALA A 19 -15.71 -7.94 7.82
N GLU A 20 -16.21 -8.00 9.03
CA GLU A 20 -16.86 -6.85 9.64
C GLU A 20 -15.89 -5.73 9.94
N GLY A 21 -14.60 -6.05 9.91
CA GLY A 21 -13.63 -5.02 10.15
C GLY A 21 -13.78 -4.39 11.50
N SER A 22 -13.56 -5.18 12.55
CA SER A 22 -13.66 -4.63 13.91
C SER A 22 -12.74 -3.41 14.04
N ALA A 23 -13.10 -2.49 14.91
CA ALA A 23 -12.31 -1.30 15.14
C ALA A 23 -10.88 -1.65 15.56
N THR A 24 -10.73 -2.68 16.38
CA THR A 24 -9.41 -3.10 16.85
C THR A 24 -8.54 -3.56 15.69
N ARG A 25 -9.11 -4.37 14.80
CA ARG A 25 -8.33 -4.88 13.69
C ARG A 25 -7.96 -3.80 12.69
N ASN A 26 -8.91 -2.91 12.40
CA ASN A 26 -8.63 -1.81 11.49
C ASN A 26 -7.54 -0.93 12.05
N LYS A 27 -7.56 -0.70 13.35
CA LYS A 27 -6.53 0.10 13.99
C LYS A 27 -5.17 -0.55 13.88
N ALA A 28 -5.11 -1.88 14.06
CA ALA A 28 -3.84 -2.59 13.95
C ALA A 28 -3.27 -2.48 12.55
N ILE A 29 -4.12 -2.56 11.53
CA ILE A 29 -3.66 -2.42 10.15
C ILE A 29 -3.14 -1.01 9.91
N GLU A 30 -3.84 -0.01 10.41
CA GLU A 30 -3.41 1.37 10.25
C GLU A 30 -2.09 1.64 10.94
N GLU A 31 -1.92 1.11 12.15
CA GLU A 31 -0.68 1.30 12.87
C GLU A 31 0.50 0.63 12.16
N ALA A 32 0.27 -0.56 11.61
CA ALA A 32 1.31 -1.23 10.86
C ALA A 32 1.72 -0.41 9.64
N TRP A 33 0.76 0.21 8.98
CA TRP A 33 1.05 1.07 7.85
C TRP A 33 1.88 2.27 8.28
N GLU A 34 1.44 2.96 9.33
CA GLU A 34 2.12 4.16 9.79
C GLU A 34 3.56 3.91 10.17
N ASP A 35 3.81 2.81 10.87
CA ASP A 35 5.11 2.57 11.47
C ASP A 35 6.12 2.02 10.48
N TYR A 36 5.66 1.40 9.41
CA TYR A 36 6.58 0.65 8.57
C TYR A 36 6.33 0.87 7.08
N ASN A 37 5.11 0.59 6.63
CA ASN A 37 4.86 0.59 5.18
C ASN A 37 4.90 1.97 4.56
N ALA A 38 4.50 2.99 5.30
CA ALA A 38 4.57 4.35 4.81
C ALA A 38 6.01 4.76 4.57
N GLN A 39 6.90 4.38 5.49
CA GLN A 39 8.31 4.70 5.34
C GLN A 39 8.94 3.95 4.17
N ILE A 40 8.58 2.67 4.02
CA ILE A 40 9.08 1.89 2.90
C ILE A 40 8.65 2.53 1.58
N LEU A 41 7.41 2.97 1.51
CA LEU A 41 6.91 3.59 0.29
C LEU A 41 7.64 4.89 -0.02
N HIS A 42 7.87 5.69 1.01
CA HIS A 42 8.62 6.94 0.86
C HIS A 42 10.02 6.67 0.33
N ASP A 43 10.72 5.71 0.94
CA ASP A 43 12.07 5.37 0.54
C ASP A 43 12.12 4.82 -0.88
N ALA A 44 11.15 3.97 -1.22
CA ALA A 44 11.09 3.38 -2.54
C ALA A 44 10.88 4.47 -3.61
N ARG A 45 10.04 5.45 -3.31
CA ARG A 45 9.82 6.54 -4.25
C ARG A 45 11.10 7.34 -4.45
N LYS A 46 11.82 7.64 -3.37
CA LYS A 46 13.06 8.38 -3.48
C LYS A 46 14.12 7.59 -4.24
N ASN A 47 14.18 6.29 -4.01
CA ASN A 47 15.11 5.45 -4.74
C ASN A 47 14.76 5.38 -6.22
N ALA A 48 13.50 5.49 -6.55
CA ALA A 48 13.05 5.51 -7.95
C ALA A 48 13.23 6.89 -8.58
N ARG A 49 13.66 7.87 -7.80
CA ARG A 49 13.91 9.24 -8.25
C ARG A 49 12.66 9.90 -8.80
N LEU A 50 11.54 9.64 -8.15
CA LEU A 50 10.26 10.23 -8.50
C LEU A 50 9.85 11.23 -7.43
N SER A 51 9.33 12.36 -7.86
CA SER A 51 8.70 13.29 -6.92
C SER A 51 7.33 12.75 -6.55
N GLN A 52 6.76 13.28 -5.48
CA GLN A 52 5.40 12.93 -5.10
C GLN A 52 4.41 13.24 -6.21
N ALA A 53 4.61 14.36 -6.89
CA ALA A 53 3.72 14.75 -7.98
C ALA A 53 3.84 13.79 -9.16
N GLN A 54 5.06 13.37 -9.47
CA GLN A 54 5.28 12.44 -10.58
C GLN A 54 4.65 11.08 -10.28
N LEU A 55 4.81 10.59 -9.06
CA LEU A 55 4.21 9.32 -8.69
C LEU A 55 2.68 9.43 -8.73
N ALA A 56 2.14 10.52 -8.21
CA ALA A 56 0.70 10.73 -8.21
C ALA A 56 0.15 10.73 -9.63
N GLU A 57 0.85 11.39 -10.54
CA GLU A 57 0.41 11.44 -11.93
C GLU A 57 0.36 10.05 -12.54
N ARG A 58 1.33 9.21 -12.23
CA ARG A 58 1.38 7.87 -12.79
C ARG A 58 0.22 6.99 -12.36
N ILE A 59 -0.33 7.25 -11.19
CA ILE A 59 -1.44 6.43 -10.66
C ILE A 59 -2.79 7.14 -10.76
N GLY A 60 -2.82 8.33 -11.36
CA GLY A 60 -4.07 9.05 -11.50
C GLY A 60 -4.56 9.70 -10.23
N ALA A 61 -3.66 10.03 -9.33
CA ALA A 61 -3.98 10.69 -8.07
C ALA A 61 -3.36 12.08 -8.06
N ASN A 62 -3.39 12.73 -6.90
CA ASN A 62 -2.75 14.02 -6.75
C ASN A 62 -1.63 13.94 -5.72
N LYS A 63 -0.77 14.96 -5.73
CA LYS A 63 0.39 14.99 -4.85
C LYS A 63 -0.01 14.92 -3.39
N GLY A 64 -1.11 15.56 -3.03
CA GLY A 64 -1.58 15.56 -1.65
C GLY A 64 -1.91 14.16 -1.16
N TYR A 65 -2.46 13.33 -2.03
CA TYR A 65 -2.76 11.95 -1.67
C TYR A 65 -1.47 11.19 -1.34
N ILE A 66 -0.47 11.30 -2.22
CA ILE A 66 0.81 10.61 -1.99
C ILE A 66 1.46 11.12 -0.71
N SER A 67 1.42 12.43 -0.48
CA SER A 67 1.99 12.99 0.73
C SER A 67 1.34 12.41 1.97
N ARG A 68 0.01 12.30 1.98
CA ARG A 68 -0.70 11.75 3.14
C ARG A 68 -0.42 10.28 3.34
N VAL A 69 -0.31 9.53 2.25
CA VAL A 69 0.04 8.11 2.34
C VAL A 69 1.43 7.95 2.96
N GLU A 70 2.39 8.74 2.51
CA GLU A 70 3.76 8.62 3.00
C GLU A 70 3.91 9.09 4.43
N ARG A 71 2.99 9.91 4.90
CA ARG A 71 3.02 10.33 6.30
C ARG A 71 2.18 9.43 7.20
N GLY A 72 1.62 8.38 6.64
CA GLY A 72 0.83 7.45 7.43
C GLY A 72 -0.58 7.93 7.73
N LEU A 73 -1.03 8.99 7.09
CA LEU A 73 -2.35 9.55 7.36
C LEU A 73 -3.45 8.87 6.57
N ILE A 74 -3.09 8.18 5.51
CA ILE A 74 -4.03 7.43 4.67
C ILE A 74 -3.45 6.05 4.44
N VAL A 75 -4.27 5.03 4.61
CA VAL A 75 -3.89 3.65 4.30
C VAL A 75 -4.50 3.31 2.96
N PRO A 76 -3.69 3.13 1.91
CA PRO A 76 -4.23 2.78 0.61
C PRO A 76 -4.79 1.37 0.62
N SER A 77 -5.75 1.11 -0.26
CA SER A 77 -6.22 -0.25 -0.46
C SER A 77 -5.10 -1.08 -1.06
N ILE A 78 -5.25 -2.40 -0.97
CA ILE A 78 -4.26 -3.31 -1.56
C ILE A 78 -4.12 -3.04 -3.06
N ALA A 79 -5.24 -2.83 -3.75
CA ALA A 79 -5.19 -2.56 -5.18
C ALA A 79 -4.41 -1.28 -5.47
N THR A 80 -4.65 -0.23 -4.69
CA THR A 80 -3.93 1.03 -4.88
C THR A 80 -2.47 0.87 -4.53
N PHE A 81 -2.16 0.10 -3.50
CA PHE A 81 -0.78 -0.14 -3.11
C PHE A 81 -0.01 -0.83 -4.24
N TYR A 82 -0.61 -1.83 -4.86
CA TYR A 82 0.02 -2.49 -6.01
C TYR A 82 0.22 -1.52 -7.17
N LYS A 83 -0.75 -0.66 -7.40
CA LYS A 83 -0.64 0.34 -8.46
C LYS A 83 0.53 1.30 -8.19
N ILE A 84 0.67 1.73 -6.94
CA ILE A 84 1.77 2.60 -6.56
C ILE A 84 3.11 1.89 -6.76
N ALA A 85 3.20 0.64 -6.32
CA ALA A 85 4.44 -0.11 -6.48
C ALA A 85 4.80 -0.27 -7.95
N ALA A 86 3.83 -0.62 -8.78
CA ALA A 86 4.07 -0.79 -10.21
C ALA A 86 4.54 0.52 -10.85
N ALA A 87 4.01 1.64 -10.40
CA ALA A 87 4.40 2.95 -10.95
C ALA A 87 5.85 3.28 -10.62
N MET A 88 6.41 2.66 -9.60
CA MET A 88 7.81 2.84 -9.23
C MET A 88 8.71 1.75 -9.81
N GLY A 89 8.15 0.89 -10.66
CA GLY A 89 8.92 -0.20 -11.25
C GLY A 89 9.16 -1.36 -10.31
N LEU A 90 8.36 -1.49 -9.27
CA LEU A 90 8.51 -2.53 -8.26
C LEU A 90 7.37 -3.53 -8.35
N SER A 91 7.62 -4.72 -7.85
CA SER A 91 6.59 -5.73 -7.69
C SER A 91 6.45 -6.05 -6.21
N VAL A 92 5.25 -6.48 -5.84
CA VAL A 92 4.97 -6.87 -4.45
C VAL A 92 4.90 -8.37 -4.40
N GLU A 93 5.68 -8.96 -3.51
CA GLU A 93 5.71 -10.40 -3.34
C GLU A 93 5.33 -10.75 -1.91
N LEU A 94 4.57 -11.83 -1.79
CA LEU A 94 4.25 -12.38 -0.48
C LEU A 94 5.08 -13.63 -0.27
N ARG A 95 5.74 -13.71 0.87
CA ARG A 95 6.61 -14.82 1.18
C ARG A 95 6.17 -15.48 2.48
N PRO A 96 6.34 -16.79 2.59
CA PRO A 96 6.11 -17.44 3.88
C PRO A 96 7.03 -16.87 4.93
N ALA A 97 6.50 -16.77 6.13
CA ALA A 97 7.26 -16.23 7.26
C ALA A 97 8.41 -17.18 7.63
#